data_62fe35682d8b5e495829d024ce455c08
#
_entry.id   62fe35682d8b5e495829d024ce455c08
#
_cell.length_a   1.000
_cell.length_b   1.000
_cell.length_c   1.000
_cell.angle_alpha   90.00
_cell.angle_beta   90.00
_cell.angle_gamma   90.00
#
_symmetry.space_group_name_H-M   'P 1'
#
loop_
_entity.id
_entity.type
_entity.pdbx_description
1 polymer ?
#
loop_
_entity_poly.entity_id
_entity_poly.type
_entity_poly.pdbx_seq_one_letter_code
_entity_poly.pdbx_strand_id
1 'polypeptide(L)'
;TPLVDKIEVSGIGNLYGIKYAKDPEAPRLMLAAHMDEVGFMVRQITSNGLLTVTPIGGWNPYSISAQRYTLQTRKGDYVCISSSVAPHLLRGKDGAAKSVAPEDILFDAGFTSREEALEYGVRPGDSIVPKTETVWTANKQALIGKAWDNRYGCAVMLEAMRAVKDKELAATIIAGANAQEEVGLRGAKGAVHRYQPDAFIAVDCSPADDTDGNKDKFGQLGGGFLLRVQDPGHITHRGMREFLLDTAETHKIPYQYFFSKGGTDA
;
A
#
# COMPACT_ATOMS: atom_id res chain seq x y z
N THR A 1 -14.93 -17.27 8.93
CA THR A 1 -15.44 -16.81 7.63
C THR A 1 -15.54 -17.98 6.67
N PRO A 2 -16.40 -17.93 5.64
CA PRO A 2 -16.60 -19.07 4.74
C PRO A 2 -15.40 -19.34 3.79
N LEU A 3 -14.32 -18.54 3.83
CA LEU A 3 -13.18 -18.66 2.92
C LEU A 3 -11.96 -19.37 3.53
N VAL A 4 -11.84 -19.39 4.84
CA VAL A 4 -10.67 -19.90 5.57
C VAL A 4 -11.08 -20.66 6.81
N ASP A 5 -10.24 -21.59 7.26
CA ASP A 5 -10.48 -22.41 8.42
C ASP A 5 -10.13 -21.66 9.72
N LYS A 6 -9.16 -20.75 9.66
CA LYS A 6 -8.70 -19.97 10.82
C LYS A 6 -8.37 -18.53 10.43
N ILE A 7 -8.66 -17.61 11.35
CA ILE A 7 -8.22 -16.20 11.27
C ILE A 7 -7.34 -15.91 12.48
N GLU A 8 -6.21 -15.26 12.24
CA GLU A 8 -5.29 -14.79 13.28
C GLU A 8 -4.93 -13.32 13.06
N VAL A 9 -4.71 -12.62 14.17
CA VAL A 9 -4.20 -11.23 14.16
C VAL A 9 -2.89 -11.22 14.94
N SER A 10 -1.86 -10.57 14.38
CA SER A 10 -0.58 -10.41 15.06
C SER A 10 -0.55 -9.14 15.93
N GLY A 11 0.47 -9.05 16.81
CA GLY A 11 0.64 -7.90 17.70
C GLY A 11 0.88 -6.55 16.98
N ILE A 12 1.36 -6.56 15.72
CA ILE A 12 1.53 -5.35 14.91
C ILE A 12 0.35 -5.08 13.96
N GLY A 13 -0.70 -5.90 14.01
CA GLY A 13 -1.92 -5.71 13.23
C GLY A 13 -1.99 -6.48 11.91
N ASN A 14 -1.06 -7.38 11.59
CA ASN A 14 -1.24 -8.26 10.44
C ASN A 14 -2.47 -9.16 10.65
N LEU A 15 -3.23 -9.37 9.58
CA LEU A 15 -4.37 -10.29 9.55
C LEU A 15 -4.04 -11.49 8.67
N TYR A 16 -4.19 -12.70 9.19
CA TYR A 16 -3.94 -13.93 8.47
C TYR A 16 -5.19 -14.76 8.34
N GLY A 17 -5.48 -15.23 7.13
CA GLY A 17 -6.47 -16.25 6.84
C GLY A 17 -5.79 -17.54 6.44
N ILE A 18 -6.03 -18.62 7.18
CA ILE A 18 -5.38 -19.91 6.96
C ILE A 18 -6.39 -20.90 6.45
N LYS A 19 -6.09 -21.55 5.34
CA LYS A 19 -6.81 -22.69 4.80
C LYS A 19 -5.89 -23.90 4.78
N TYR A 20 -6.20 -24.88 5.61
CA TYR A 20 -5.36 -26.06 5.78
C TYR A 20 -5.48 -27.03 4.62
N ALA A 21 -4.37 -27.63 4.24
CA ALA A 21 -4.37 -28.90 3.49
C ALA A 21 -4.92 -30.03 4.37
N LYS A 22 -5.34 -31.12 3.73
CA LYS A 22 -5.79 -32.31 4.43
C LYS A 22 -4.63 -33.03 5.15
N ASP A 23 -3.45 -33.03 4.51
CA ASP A 23 -2.22 -33.53 5.11
C ASP A 23 -1.62 -32.44 6.02
N PRO A 24 -1.45 -32.68 7.32
CA PRO A 24 -0.83 -31.71 8.22
C PRO A 24 0.63 -31.42 7.92
N GLU A 25 1.34 -32.34 7.22
CA GLU A 25 2.73 -32.17 6.78
C GLU A 25 2.86 -31.53 5.40
N ALA A 26 1.73 -31.16 4.78
CA ALA A 26 1.74 -30.50 3.48
C ALA A 26 2.52 -29.18 3.51
N PRO A 27 3.18 -28.81 2.41
CA PRO A 27 3.93 -27.57 2.33
C PRO A 27 3.02 -26.36 2.56
N ARG A 28 3.63 -25.25 2.98
CA ARG A 28 2.95 -23.98 3.28
C ARG A 28 3.23 -22.97 2.17
N LEU A 29 2.18 -22.50 1.55
CA LEU A 29 2.25 -21.39 0.61
C LEU A 29 1.71 -20.14 1.28
N MET A 30 2.51 -19.07 1.34
CA MET A 30 2.04 -17.77 1.77
C MET A 30 1.77 -16.87 0.57
N LEU A 31 0.56 -16.31 0.52
CA LEU A 31 0.21 -15.18 -0.31
C LEU A 31 0.19 -13.95 0.59
N ALA A 32 0.93 -12.90 0.23
CA ALA A 32 1.06 -11.71 1.04
C ALA A 32 0.76 -10.45 0.25
N ALA A 33 0.04 -9.53 0.89
CA ALA A 33 -0.19 -8.17 0.44
C ALA A 33 -0.24 -7.27 1.68
N HIS A 34 -0.02 -5.96 1.54
CA HIS A 34 -0.13 -5.08 2.70
C HIS A 34 -1.41 -4.25 2.71
N MET A 35 -1.86 -3.89 3.92
CA MET A 35 -3.09 -3.14 4.14
C MET A 35 -2.85 -1.66 4.42
N ASP A 36 -1.64 -1.33 4.90
CA ASP A 36 -1.27 0.05 5.17
C ASP A 36 -1.12 0.85 3.86
N GLU A 37 -1.18 2.14 3.99
CA GLU A 37 -1.01 3.10 2.91
C GLU A 37 -0.08 4.22 3.38
N VAL A 38 0.58 4.91 2.46
CA VAL A 38 1.33 6.12 2.76
C VAL A 38 0.44 7.18 3.42
N GLY A 39 0.98 7.92 4.35
CA GLY A 39 0.24 8.93 5.10
C GLY A 39 1.18 9.86 5.87
N PHE A 40 0.61 10.46 6.90
CA PHE A 40 1.35 11.30 7.83
C PHE A 40 0.94 10.97 9.26
N MET A 41 1.80 11.32 10.18
CA MET A 41 1.52 11.25 11.61
C MET A 41 1.66 12.64 12.23
N VAL A 42 0.70 13.06 13.02
CA VAL A 42 0.78 14.33 13.76
C VAL A 42 2.00 14.30 14.67
N ARG A 43 2.89 15.28 14.48
CA ARG A 43 4.08 15.46 15.33
C ARG A 43 3.82 16.49 16.43
N GLN A 44 3.24 17.62 16.07
CA GLN A 44 2.93 18.71 16.99
C GLN A 44 1.68 19.48 16.53
N ILE A 45 1.02 20.10 17.49
CA ILE A 45 -0.01 21.10 17.26
C ILE A 45 0.60 22.47 17.54
N THR A 46 0.53 23.38 16.59
CA THR A 46 1.01 24.76 16.76
C THR A 46 0.09 25.56 17.67
N SER A 47 0.52 26.72 18.16
CA SER A 47 -0.30 27.60 19.01
C SER A 47 -1.59 28.07 18.32
N ASN A 48 -1.58 28.18 16.99
CA ASN A 48 -2.73 28.59 16.17
C ASN A 48 -3.50 27.41 15.56
N GLY A 49 -3.33 26.19 16.10
CA GLY A 49 -4.15 25.03 15.74
C GLY A 49 -3.71 24.24 14.50
N LEU A 50 -2.65 24.66 13.79
CA LEU A 50 -2.12 23.90 12.67
C LEU A 50 -1.33 22.68 13.14
N LEU A 51 -1.21 21.66 12.29
CA LEU A 51 -0.54 20.41 12.59
C LEU A 51 0.77 20.33 11.82
N THR A 52 1.88 20.08 12.52
CA THR A 52 3.12 19.61 11.92
C THR A 52 3.10 18.09 11.88
N VAL A 53 3.75 17.50 10.90
CA VAL A 53 3.66 16.06 10.65
C VAL A 53 5.01 15.40 10.44
N THR A 54 5.01 14.08 10.53
CA THR A 54 6.07 13.20 10.05
C THR A 54 5.48 12.35 8.92
N PRO A 55 6.12 12.29 7.75
CA PRO A 55 5.69 11.40 6.67
C PRO A 55 5.76 9.92 7.09
N ILE A 56 4.81 9.14 6.66
CA ILE A 56 4.75 7.69 6.77
C ILE A 56 4.79 7.13 5.35
N GLY A 57 5.82 6.36 5.03
CA GLY A 57 6.09 5.90 3.67
C GLY A 57 6.73 6.96 2.77
N GLY A 58 6.88 6.63 1.50
CA GLY A 58 7.49 7.50 0.50
C GLY A 58 6.51 8.50 -0.12
N TRP A 59 6.87 9.78 -0.16
CA TRP A 59 6.03 10.82 -0.73
C TRP A 59 6.70 11.58 -1.87
N ASN A 60 5.96 11.80 -2.93
CA ASN A 60 6.30 12.81 -3.92
C ASN A 60 5.82 14.18 -3.42
N PRO A 61 6.72 15.15 -3.13
CA PRO A 61 6.34 16.44 -2.58
C PRO A 61 5.29 17.20 -3.41
N TYR A 62 5.30 17.01 -4.73
CA TYR A 62 4.36 17.68 -5.63
C TYR A 62 2.92 17.18 -5.49
N SER A 63 2.70 15.98 -4.95
CA SER A 63 1.37 15.40 -4.79
C SER A 63 0.73 15.68 -3.43
N ILE A 64 1.42 16.38 -2.51
CA ILE A 64 0.95 16.56 -1.14
C ILE A 64 0.12 17.84 -0.99
N SER A 65 0.61 18.96 -1.54
CA SER A 65 0.06 20.31 -1.29
C SER A 65 -1.36 20.47 -1.85
N ALA A 66 -2.19 21.23 -1.11
CA ALA A 66 -3.57 21.59 -1.45
C ALA A 66 -4.51 20.37 -1.65
N GLN A 67 -4.20 19.25 -1.02
CA GLN A 67 -5.02 18.04 -1.06
C GLN A 67 -5.86 17.89 0.22
N ARG A 68 -6.97 17.17 0.13
CA ARG A 68 -7.78 16.79 1.27
C ARG A 68 -7.28 15.52 1.90
N TYR A 69 -7.29 15.51 3.23
CA TYR A 69 -6.92 14.36 4.05
C TYR A 69 -7.95 14.12 5.12
N THR A 70 -7.91 12.96 5.71
CA THR A 70 -8.64 12.59 6.93
C THR A 70 -7.67 12.54 8.09
N LEU A 71 -7.86 13.38 9.07
CA LEU A 71 -7.22 13.31 10.37
C LEU A 71 -8.01 12.36 11.25
N GLN A 72 -7.40 11.28 11.69
CA GLN A 72 -8.02 10.25 12.52
C GLN A 72 -7.65 10.47 13.98
N THR A 73 -8.63 10.76 14.81
CA THR A 73 -8.43 10.98 16.24
C THR A 73 -9.26 10.01 17.07
N ARG A 74 -8.97 9.91 18.34
CA ARG A 74 -9.76 9.10 19.26
C ARG A 74 -11.21 9.57 19.46
N LYS A 75 -11.55 10.79 19.05
CA LYS A 75 -12.90 11.37 19.16
C LYS A 75 -13.68 11.33 17.84
N GLY A 76 -13.02 11.04 16.74
CA GLY A 76 -13.62 10.95 15.40
C GLY A 76 -12.64 11.36 14.31
N ASP A 77 -13.12 11.27 13.09
CA ASP A 77 -12.38 11.60 11.89
C ASP A 77 -12.77 13.00 11.42
N TYR A 78 -11.76 13.83 11.14
CA TYR A 78 -11.96 15.20 10.65
C TYR A 78 -11.31 15.39 9.29
N VAL A 79 -11.94 16.20 8.46
CA VAL A 79 -11.31 16.63 7.20
C VAL A 79 -10.26 17.66 7.52
N CYS A 80 -9.07 17.49 6.97
CA CYS A 80 -8.03 18.50 6.96
C CYS A 80 -7.48 18.71 5.56
N ILE A 81 -6.78 19.81 5.37
CA ILE A 81 -6.14 20.18 4.11
C ILE A 81 -4.65 20.37 4.34
N SER A 82 -3.83 19.88 3.42
CA SER A 82 -2.41 20.23 3.41
C SER A 82 -2.19 21.64 2.92
N SER A 83 -1.33 22.40 3.58
CA SER A 83 -1.01 23.77 3.20
C SER A 83 -0.39 23.85 1.79
N SER A 84 -0.60 25.00 1.16
CA SER A 84 0.06 25.34 -0.10
C SER A 84 0.63 26.73 0.02
N VAL A 85 1.85 26.91 -0.46
CA VAL A 85 2.50 28.22 -0.50
C VAL A 85 2.20 28.88 -1.84
N ALA A 86 1.77 30.15 -1.81
CA ALA A 86 1.51 30.88 -3.04
C ALA A 86 2.76 30.91 -3.95
N PRO A 87 2.61 30.74 -5.28
CA PRO A 87 3.75 30.61 -6.20
C PRO A 87 4.78 31.74 -6.11
N HIS A 88 4.32 32.96 -5.85
CA HIS A 88 5.20 34.12 -5.72
C HIS A 88 6.05 34.12 -4.44
N LEU A 89 5.67 33.32 -3.42
CA LEU A 89 6.44 33.13 -2.19
C LEU A 89 7.41 31.94 -2.29
N LEU A 90 7.22 31.06 -3.26
CA LEU A 90 8.10 29.91 -3.51
C LEU A 90 9.38 30.30 -4.28
N ARG A 91 9.42 31.49 -4.88
CA ARG A 91 10.58 31.93 -5.63
C ARG A 91 11.66 32.40 -4.68
N GLY A 92 12.86 31.78 -4.78
CA GLY A 92 14.07 32.29 -4.15
C GLY A 92 14.48 33.66 -4.69
N LYS A 93 15.48 34.30 -4.09
CA LYS A 93 16.04 35.58 -4.55
C LYS A 93 16.61 35.50 -5.98
N ASP A 94 16.97 34.31 -6.41
CA ASP A 94 17.46 33.95 -7.74
C ASP A 94 16.35 33.52 -8.73
N GLY A 95 15.08 33.56 -8.31
CA GLY A 95 13.93 33.13 -9.12
C GLY A 95 13.73 31.62 -9.20
N ALA A 96 14.58 30.81 -8.58
CA ALA A 96 14.44 29.37 -8.55
C ALA A 96 13.28 28.94 -7.64
N ALA A 97 12.48 27.96 -8.09
CA ALA A 97 11.45 27.36 -7.25
C ALA A 97 12.10 26.57 -6.11
N LYS A 98 11.68 26.86 -4.86
CA LYS A 98 12.09 26.06 -3.70
C LYS A 98 11.22 24.81 -3.64
N SER A 99 11.85 23.65 -3.56
CA SER A 99 11.18 22.42 -3.16
C SER A 99 10.77 22.54 -1.69
N VAL A 100 9.53 22.17 -1.37
CA VAL A 100 9.03 22.08 0.01
C VAL A 100 9.17 20.63 0.42
N ALA A 101 9.89 20.36 1.51
CA ALA A 101 10.00 19.00 2.03
C ALA A 101 8.64 18.55 2.62
N PRO A 102 8.29 17.27 2.52
CA PRO A 102 7.02 16.76 3.05
C PRO A 102 6.78 17.10 4.52
N GLU A 103 7.83 17.09 5.34
CA GLU A 103 7.80 17.43 6.76
C GLU A 103 7.58 18.92 7.08
N ASP A 104 7.77 19.79 6.09
CA ASP A 104 7.56 21.25 6.22
C ASP A 104 6.13 21.65 5.85
N ILE A 105 5.33 20.73 5.33
CA ILE A 105 3.94 20.98 4.97
C ILE A 105 3.08 20.93 6.23
N LEU A 106 2.33 22.01 6.48
CA LEU A 106 1.38 22.06 7.58
C LEU A 106 0.02 21.52 7.15
N PHE A 107 -0.69 20.92 8.09
CA PHE A 107 -2.06 20.47 7.89
C PHE A 107 -3.01 21.33 8.71
N ASP A 108 -4.13 21.70 8.11
CA ASP A 108 -5.16 22.57 8.68
C ASP A 108 -6.50 21.82 8.71
N ALA A 109 -7.04 21.63 9.90
CA ALA A 109 -8.36 21.05 10.13
C ALA A 109 -9.38 22.12 10.61
N GLY A 110 -9.01 23.40 10.55
CA GLY A 110 -9.85 24.54 10.92
C GLY A 110 -9.80 24.91 12.41
N PHE A 111 -8.90 24.35 13.18
CA PHE A 111 -8.71 24.74 14.59
C PHE A 111 -8.03 26.10 14.69
N THR A 112 -8.45 26.91 15.66
CA THR A 112 -7.97 28.28 15.90
C THR A 112 -6.92 28.35 17.00
N SER A 113 -6.78 27.27 17.79
CA SER A 113 -5.81 27.16 18.86
C SER A 113 -5.40 25.70 19.10
N ARG A 114 -4.29 25.52 19.81
CA ARG A 114 -3.85 24.21 20.29
C ARG A 114 -4.89 23.58 21.23
N GLU A 115 -5.44 24.38 22.11
CA GLU A 115 -6.42 23.94 23.11
C GLU A 115 -7.66 23.39 22.42
N GLU A 116 -8.18 24.09 21.42
CA GLU A 116 -9.30 23.62 20.63
C GLU A 116 -8.99 22.28 19.94
N ALA A 117 -7.85 22.17 19.25
CA ALA A 117 -7.45 20.91 18.62
C ALA A 117 -7.37 19.74 19.65
N LEU A 118 -6.84 20.00 20.84
CA LEU A 118 -6.80 19.02 21.93
C LEU A 118 -8.21 18.64 22.42
N GLU A 119 -9.15 19.58 22.48
CA GLU A 119 -10.56 19.31 22.81
C GLU A 119 -11.23 18.40 21.78
N TYR A 120 -10.93 18.59 20.49
CA TYR A 120 -11.38 17.69 19.42
C TYR A 120 -10.64 16.34 19.39
N GLY A 121 -9.74 16.11 20.31
CA GLY A 121 -9.08 14.81 20.54
C GLY A 121 -7.77 14.62 19.81
N VAL A 122 -7.29 15.64 19.09
CA VAL A 122 -6.01 15.57 18.36
C VAL A 122 -4.84 15.36 19.31
N ARG A 123 -3.93 14.47 18.95
CA ARG A 123 -2.72 14.15 19.72
C ARG A 123 -1.54 13.89 18.77
N PRO A 124 -0.31 14.13 19.20
CA PRO A 124 0.84 13.54 18.52
C PRO A 124 0.68 12.03 18.40
N GLY A 125 0.97 11.50 17.21
CA GLY A 125 0.74 10.10 16.87
C GLY A 125 -0.55 9.78 16.13
N ASP A 126 -1.49 10.74 16.03
CA ASP A 126 -2.69 10.58 15.23
C ASP A 126 -2.34 10.51 13.73
N SER A 127 -3.06 9.68 12.99
CA SER A 127 -2.83 9.46 11.57
C SER A 127 -3.55 10.49 10.70
N ILE A 128 -2.90 10.89 9.62
CA ILE A 128 -3.49 11.71 8.56
C ILE A 128 -3.30 10.96 7.25
N VAL A 129 -4.39 10.61 6.58
CA VAL A 129 -4.37 9.81 5.34
C VAL A 129 -5.09 10.54 4.20
N PRO A 130 -4.71 10.32 2.94
CA PRO A 130 -5.41 10.91 1.80
C PRO A 130 -6.91 10.66 1.84
N LYS A 131 -7.71 11.65 1.45
CA LYS A 131 -9.16 11.54 1.34
C LYS A 131 -9.57 11.58 -0.13
N THR A 132 -9.85 10.41 -0.69
CA THR A 132 -10.26 10.25 -2.09
C THR A 132 -11.41 9.26 -2.15
N GLU A 133 -12.45 9.60 -2.90
CA GLU A 133 -13.55 8.69 -3.19
C GLU A 133 -13.16 7.70 -4.28
N THR A 134 -13.65 6.46 -4.16
CA THR A 134 -13.49 5.47 -5.22
C THR A 134 -14.60 5.64 -6.25
N VAL A 135 -14.21 5.99 -7.48
CA VAL A 135 -15.14 6.25 -8.57
C VAL A 135 -14.71 5.56 -9.86
N TRP A 136 -15.66 5.20 -10.69
CA TRP A 136 -15.38 4.71 -12.03
C TRP A 136 -14.92 5.86 -12.94
N THR A 137 -13.97 5.57 -13.83
CA THR A 137 -13.66 6.47 -14.95
C THR A 137 -14.88 6.68 -15.85
N ALA A 138 -14.88 7.75 -16.64
CA ALA A 138 -16.00 8.09 -17.52
C ALA A 138 -16.38 6.94 -18.49
N ASN A 139 -15.40 6.20 -18.98
CA ASN A 139 -15.58 5.04 -19.83
C ASN A 139 -15.86 3.72 -19.06
N LYS A 140 -15.90 3.76 -17.73
CA LYS A 140 -16.11 2.63 -16.83
C LYS A 140 -15.12 1.47 -16.98
N GLN A 141 -13.92 1.74 -17.49
CA GLN A 141 -12.90 0.72 -17.69
C GLN A 141 -11.84 0.69 -16.57
N ALA A 142 -11.80 1.72 -15.74
CA ALA A 142 -10.87 1.81 -14.61
C ALA A 142 -11.53 2.46 -13.40
N LEU A 143 -10.92 2.30 -12.25
CA LEU A 143 -11.31 2.90 -10.98
C LEU A 143 -10.27 3.95 -10.58
N ILE A 144 -10.74 5.10 -10.15
CA ILE A 144 -9.93 6.11 -9.46
C ILE A 144 -10.17 5.96 -7.97
N GLY A 145 -9.11 5.92 -7.18
CA GLY A 145 -9.21 5.78 -5.73
C GLY A 145 -7.85 5.95 -5.06
N LYS A 146 -7.81 5.82 -3.76
CA LYS A 146 -6.58 5.79 -2.97
C LYS A 146 -6.21 4.37 -2.55
N ALA A 147 -5.00 4.20 -2.04
CA ALA A 147 -4.53 2.95 -1.44
C ALA A 147 -4.66 1.73 -2.38
N TRP A 148 -4.57 1.94 -3.70
CA TRP A 148 -4.36 0.84 -4.64
C TRP A 148 -3.12 0.06 -4.24
N ASP A 149 -2.10 0.75 -3.84
CA ASP A 149 -0.96 0.28 -3.11
C ASP A 149 -1.31 0.24 -1.60
N ASN A 150 -1.53 -0.97 -0.99
CA ASN A 150 -1.60 -2.23 -1.74
C ASN A 150 -2.91 -2.99 -1.42
N ARG A 151 -4.02 -2.29 -1.25
CA ARG A 151 -5.32 -2.94 -1.04
C ARG A 151 -5.80 -3.70 -2.27
N TYR A 152 -5.24 -3.38 -3.45
CA TYR A 152 -5.42 -4.20 -4.64
C TYR A 152 -4.88 -5.62 -4.43
N GLY A 153 -3.64 -5.75 -3.96
CA GLY A 153 -3.05 -7.05 -3.63
C GLY A 153 -3.89 -7.82 -2.59
N CYS A 154 -4.42 -7.13 -1.58
CA CYS A 154 -5.35 -7.75 -0.62
C CYS A 154 -6.62 -8.28 -1.31
N ALA A 155 -7.18 -7.55 -2.27
CA ALA A 155 -8.36 -8.00 -3.02
C ALA A 155 -8.03 -9.22 -3.89
N VAL A 156 -6.91 -9.22 -4.61
CA VAL A 156 -6.44 -10.37 -5.40
C VAL A 156 -6.25 -11.60 -4.52
N MET A 157 -5.63 -11.44 -3.36
CA MET A 157 -5.46 -12.52 -2.40
C MET A 157 -6.81 -13.09 -1.91
N LEU A 158 -7.80 -12.25 -1.63
CA LEU A 158 -9.14 -12.68 -1.26
C LEU A 158 -9.84 -13.45 -2.38
N GLU A 159 -9.69 -13.03 -3.64
CA GLU A 159 -10.22 -13.75 -4.79
C GLU A 159 -9.53 -15.10 -5.00
N ALA A 160 -8.20 -15.18 -4.79
CA ALA A 160 -7.49 -16.45 -4.80
C ALA A 160 -8.03 -17.42 -3.74
N MET A 161 -8.27 -16.93 -2.50
CA MET A 161 -8.88 -17.74 -1.43
C MET A 161 -10.31 -18.18 -1.78
N ARG A 162 -11.08 -17.30 -2.45
CA ARG A 162 -12.43 -17.64 -2.92
C ARG A 162 -12.42 -18.73 -3.99
N ALA A 163 -11.45 -18.69 -4.91
CA ALA A 163 -11.30 -19.68 -5.96
C ALA A 163 -10.95 -21.09 -5.47
N VAL A 164 -10.34 -21.19 -4.27
CA VAL A 164 -9.92 -22.48 -3.69
C VAL A 164 -10.77 -22.92 -2.49
N LYS A 165 -11.81 -22.17 -2.12
CA LYS A 165 -12.54 -22.36 -0.85
C LYS A 165 -13.10 -23.79 -0.68
N ASP A 166 -13.60 -24.38 -1.76
CA ASP A 166 -14.25 -25.70 -1.76
C ASP A 166 -13.34 -26.80 -2.36
N LYS A 167 -12.05 -26.51 -2.52
CA LYS A 167 -11.08 -27.44 -3.07
C LYS A 167 -10.28 -28.14 -1.98
N GLU A 168 -9.93 -29.39 -2.19
CA GLU A 168 -8.89 -30.08 -1.44
C GLU A 168 -7.54 -29.53 -1.89
N LEU A 169 -6.71 -29.15 -0.95
CA LEU A 169 -5.45 -28.47 -1.22
C LEU A 169 -4.26 -29.41 -1.00
N ALA A 170 -3.29 -29.35 -1.91
CA ALA A 170 -2.00 -30.00 -1.77
C ALA A 170 -1.02 -29.23 -0.88
N ALA A 171 -1.33 -27.98 -0.54
CA ALA A 171 -0.55 -27.13 0.35
C ALA A 171 -1.47 -26.36 1.29
N THR A 172 -1.04 -26.10 2.52
CA THR A 172 -1.71 -25.14 3.42
C THR A 172 -1.46 -23.74 2.88
N ILE A 173 -2.54 -22.98 2.63
CA ILE A 173 -2.44 -21.60 2.17
C ILE A 173 -2.61 -20.64 3.33
N ILE A 174 -1.69 -19.69 3.43
CA ILE A 174 -1.70 -18.60 4.40
C ILE A 174 -1.86 -17.30 3.63
N ALA A 175 -3.02 -16.68 3.72
CA ALA A 175 -3.31 -15.38 3.13
C ALA A 175 -2.99 -14.31 4.16
N GLY A 176 -1.91 -13.57 3.96
CA GLY A 176 -1.38 -12.56 4.90
C GLY A 176 -1.64 -11.14 4.40
N ALA A 177 -2.57 -10.43 5.06
CA ALA A 177 -2.72 -9.00 4.90
C ALA A 177 -1.82 -8.30 5.92
N ASN A 178 -0.67 -7.82 5.44
CA ASN A 178 0.41 -7.31 6.27
C ASN A 178 0.18 -5.85 6.67
N ALA A 179 0.79 -5.44 7.77
CA ALA A 179 0.84 -4.06 8.24
C ALA A 179 2.27 -3.54 8.17
N GLN A 180 2.43 -2.22 8.03
CA GLN A 180 3.72 -1.55 8.08
C GLN A 180 4.71 -1.98 6.98
N GLU A 181 4.22 -2.23 5.79
CA GLU A 181 5.07 -2.41 4.61
C GLU A 181 5.80 -1.12 4.28
N GLU A 182 5.07 -0.01 4.18
CA GLU A 182 5.51 1.33 3.79
C GLU A 182 6.62 1.92 4.69
N VAL A 183 6.84 1.32 5.85
CA VAL A 183 7.85 1.74 6.82
C VAL A 183 8.92 0.68 7.09
N GLY A 184 9.10 -0.25 6.16
CA GLY A 184 10.22 -1.20 6.15
C GLY A 184 9.86 -2.67 6.20
N LEU A 185 8.79 -3.10 5.52
CA LEU A 185 8.41 -4.51 5.30
C LEU A 185 8.21 -5.29 6.60
N ARG A 186 7.73 -4.61 7.66
CA ARG A 186 7.75 -5.17 9.02
C ARG A 186 6.76 -6.31 9.18
N GLY A 187 5.60 -6.19 8.54
CA GLY A 187 4.55 -7.19 8.58
C GLY A 187 4.98 -8.51 7.95
N ALA A 188 5.55 -8.47 6.74
CA ALA A 188 6.02 -9.63 6.01
C ALA A 188 7.13 -10.37 6.77
N LYS A 189 8.11 -9.64 7.31
CA LYS A 189 9.18 -10.24 8.13
C LYS A 189 8.62 -11.01 9.32
N GLY A 190 7.64 -10.44 10.02
CA GLY A 190 6.96 -11.10 11.12
C GLY A 190 6.15 -12.32 10.69
N ALA A 191 5.49 -12.23 9.52
CA ALA A 191 4.71 -13.30 8.94
C ALA A 191 5.58 -14.51 8.56
N VAL A 192 6.68 -14.28 7.84
CA VAL A 192 7.63 -15.34 7.44
C VAL A 192 8.24 -16.00 8.67
N HIS A 193 8.65 -15.23 9.67
CA HIS A 193 9.18 -15.79 10.91
C HIS A 193 8.17 -16.68 11.64
N ARG A 194 6.89 -16.26 11.68
CA ARG A 194 5.82 -16.99 12.36
C ARG A 194 5.44 -18.29 11.68
N TYR A 195 5.26 -18.24 10.34
CA TYR A 195 4.67 -19.35 9.59
C TYR A 195 5.67 -20.20 8.84
N GLN A 196 6.89 -19.71 8.62
CA GLN A 196 7.98 -20.39 7.91
C GLN A 196 7.47 -21.06 6.62
N PRO A 197 6.93 -20.29 5.66
CA PRO A 197 6.36 -20.85 4.45
C PRO A 197 7.45 -21.47 3.55
N ASP A 198 7.14 -22.57 2.88
CA ASP A 198 8.01 -23.20 1.88
C ASP A 198 8.06 -22.39 0.57
N ALA A 199 6.97 -21.66 0.29
CA ALA A 199 6.89 -20.72 -0.81
C ALA A 199 6.16 -19.45 -0.38
N PHE A 200 6.66 -18.29 -0.85
CA PHE A 200 6.12 -16.98 -0.56
C PHE A 200 5.89 -16.21 -1.87
N ILE A 201 4.69 -15.67 -2.04
CA ILE A 201 4.33 -14.84 -3.19
C ILE A 201 3.79 -13.51 -2.64
N ALA A 202 4.55 -12.43 -2.83
CA ALA A 202 4.06 -11.08 -2.61
C ALA A 202 3.20 -10.64 -3.79
N VAL A 203 2.01 -10.14 -3.50
CA VAL A 203 1.10 -9.56 -4.48
C VAL A 203 1.06 -8.05 -4.21
N ASP A 204 1.55 -7.28 -5.18
CA ASP A 204 1.72 -5.85 -5.00
C ASP A 204 1.35 -5.06 -6.25
N CYS A 205 1.09 -3.77 -6.08
CA CYS A 205 0.90 -2.84 -7.18
C CYS A 205 2.24 -2.34 -7.71
N SER A 206 2.24 -1.92 -8.96
CA SER A 206 3.38 -1.21 -9.54
C SER A 206 2.87 -0.08 -10.44
N PRO A 207 3.61 1.04 -10.53
CA PRO A 207 3.21 2.12 -11.42
C PRO A 207 3.25 1.66 -12.87
N ALA A 208 2.24 2.09 -13.65
CA ALA A 208 2.32 1.98 -15.11
C ALA A 208 3.30 3.03 -15.67
N ASP A 209 4.06 2.67 -16.68
CA ASP A 209 4.98 3.56 -17.39
C ASP A 209 4.59 3.66 -18.87
N ASP A 210 3.34 4.00 -19.11
CA ASP A 210 2.72 4.06 -20.45
C ASP A 210 2.11 5.42 -20.80
N THR A 211 2.32 6.43 -19.95
CA THR A 211 1.70 7.76 -20.09
C THR A 211 2.15 8.53 -21.32
N ASP A 212 3.32 8.22 -21.88
CA ASP A 212 3.85 8.82 -23.11
C ASP A 212 3.51 8.00 -24.38
N GLY A 213 2.73 6.91 -24.23
CA GLY A 213 2.34 6.03 -25.32
C GLY A 213 3.44 5.09 -25.82
N ASN A 214 4.60 5.05 -25.16
CA ASN A 214 5.68 4.13 -25.52
C ASN A 214 5.35 2.71 -25.06
N LYS A 215 5.08 1.84 -26.02
CA LYS A 215 4.71 0.44 -25.79
C LYS A 215 5.88 -0.49 -25.42
N ASP A 216 7.11 -0.02 -25.58
CA ASP A 216 8.30 -0.80 -25.24
C ASP A 216 8.70 -0.69 -23.76
N LYS A 217 8.01 0.19 -23.00
CA LYS A 217 8.20 0.33 -21.56
C LYS A 217 7.45 -0.75 -20.78
N PHE A 218 8.01 -1.14 -19.66
CA PHE A 218 7.37 -2.08 -18.74
C PHE A 218 6.21 -1.42 -17.98
N GLY A 219 5.22 -2.21 -17.60
CA GLY A 219 4.08 -1.71 -16.83
C GLY A 219 3.03 -1.01 -17.69
N GLN A 220 2.60 -1.65 -18.76
CA GLN A 220 1.47 -1.18 -19.58
C GLN A 220 0.16 -1.53 -18.88
N LEU A 221 -0.71 -0.55 -18.67
CA LEU A 221 -2.05 -0.78 -18.13
C LEU A 221 -2.86 -1.67 -19.08
N GLY A 222 -3.44 -2.75 -18.54
CA GLY A 222 -4.16 -3.76 -19.32
C GLY A 222 -3.27 -4.79 -20.01
N GLY A 223 -1.94 -4.72 -19.88
CA GLY A 223 -0.97 -5.64 -20.49
C GLY A 223 -0.77 -6.96 -19.72
N GLY A 224 -1.56 -7.22 -18.70
CA GLY A 224 -1.44 -8.42 -17.85
C GLY A 224 -0.70 -8.15 -16.53
N PHE A 225 -0.44 -9.22 -15.78
CA PHE A 225 0.28 -9.06 -14.52
C PHE A 225 1.77 -8.76 -14.75
N LEU A 226 2.37 -8.08 -13.77
CA LEU A 226 3.80 -7.76 -13.79
C LEU A 226 4.57 -8.86 -13.04
N LEU A 227 5.31 -9.68 -13.78
CA LEU A 227 6.24 -10.64 -13.18
C LEU A 227 7.49 -9.88 -12.76
N ARG A 228 7.59 -9.57 -11.47
CA ARG A 228 8.77 -8.91 -10.92
C ARG A 228 9.97 -9.85 -10.96
N VAL A 229 10.99 -9.48 -11.72
CA VAL A 229 12.23 -10.25 -11.87
C VAL A 229 13.23 -9.84 -10.80
N GLN A 230 13.32 -8.53 -10.52
CA GLN A 230 14.30 -7.98 -9.59
C GLN A 230 13.83 -6.62 -9.08
N ASP A 231 14.20 -6.35 -7.83
CA ASP A 231 14.20 -5.01 -7.20
C ASP A 231 15.43 -4.85 -6.30
N PRO A 232 15.60 -3.71 -5.58
CA PRO A 232 16.78 -3.50 -4.72
C PRO A 232 16.96 -4.50 -3.58
N GLY A 233 15.87 -5.14 -3.12
CA GLY A 233 15.88 -6.10 -2.00
C GLY A 233 15.68 -7.56 -2.42
N HIS A 234 15.24 -7.81 -3.67
CA HIS A 234 14.77 -9.12 -4.09
C HIS A 234 15.20 -9.47 -5.51
N ILE A 235 15.57 -10.74 -5.72
CA ILE A 235 15.69 -11.38 -7.02
C ILE A 235 14.79 -12.61 -7.00
N THR A 236 13.80 -12.65 -7.89
CA THR A 236 12.82 -13.74 -7.92
C THR A 236 13.51 -15.08 -8.13
N HIS A 237 13.24 -16.05 -7.25
CA HIS A 237 13.79 -17.39 -7.34
C HIS A 237 13.49 -17.99 -8.72
N ARG A 238 14.52 -18.52 -9.39
CA ARG A 238 14.42 -18.99 -10.78
C ARG A 238 13.28 -20.01 -10.97
N GLY A 239 13.19 -21.01 -10.11
CA GLY A 239 12.15 -22.04 -10.21
C GLY A 239 10.73 -21.47 -10.06
N MET A 240 10.54 -20.48 -9.15
CA MET A 240 9.26 -19.81 -9.00
C MET A 240 8.92 -18.97 -10.25
N ARG A 241 9.91 -18.27 -10.80
CA ARG A 241 9.71 -17.49 -12.04
C ARG A 241 9.28 -18.37 -13.20
N GLU A 242 9.99 -19.48 -13.45
CA GLU A 242 9.64 -20.44 -14.52
C GLU A 242 8.24 -21.03 -14.28
N PHE A 243 7.92 -21.42 -13.03
CA PHE A 243 6.58 -21.92 -12.68
C PHE A 243 5.48 -20.91 -12.99
N LEU A 244 5.67 -19.62 -12.67
CA LEU A 244 4.70 -18.57 -12.96
C LEU A 244 4.55 -18.31 -14.46
N LEU A 245 5.65 -18.37 -15.23
CA LEU A 245 5.65 -18.24 -16.68
C LEU A 245 4.92 -19.42 -17.34
N ASP A 246 5.28 -20.65 -17.02
CA ASP A 246 4.64 -21.86 -17.55
C ASP A 246 3.12 -21.85 -17.24
N THR A 247 2.76 -21.42 -16.03
CA THR A 247 1.36 -21.27 -15.63
C THR A 247 0.63 -20.22 -16.47
N ALA A 248 1.25 -19.08 -16.65
CA ALA A 248 0.67 -17.99 -17.45
C ALA A 248 0.49 -18.41 -18.91
N GLU A 249 1.49 -19.05 -19.50
CA GLU A 249 1.45 -19.53 -20.90
C GLU A 249 0.39 -20.63 -21.07
N THR A 250 0.37 -21.62 -20.17
CA THR A 250 -0.61 -22.72 -20.21
C THR A 250 -2.05 -22.21 -20.14
N HIS A 251 -2.30 -21.21 -19.30
CA HIS A 251 -3.64 -20.64 -19.10
C HIS A 251 -3.90 -19.40 -19.95
N LYS A 252 -2.98 -19.02 -20.83
CA LYS A 252 -3.08 -17.82 -21.69
C LYS A 252 -3.33 -16.54 -20.89
N ILE A 253 -2.68 -16.42 -19.75
CA ILE A 253 -2.74 -15.22 -18.89
C ILE A 253 -1.68 -14.24 -19.41
N PRO A 254 -2.06 -13.02 -19.82
CA PRO A 254 -1.08 -12.05 -20.28
C PRO A 254 -0.18 -11.61 -19.11
N TYR A 255 1.09 -11.40 -19.40
CA TYR A 255 2.08 -10.95 -18.43
C TYR A 255 3.13 -10.04 -19.06
N GLN A 256 3.85 -9.32 -18.21
CA GLN A 256 4.96 -8.47 -18.58
C GLN A 256 6.09 -8.70 -17.58
N TYR A 257 7.34 -8.67 -18.04
CA TYR A 257 8.48 -8.63 -17.12
C TYR A 257 8.56 -7.28 -16.43
N PHE A 258 8.99 -7.27 -15.18
CA PHE A 258 9.09 -6.05 -14.40
C PHE A 258 10.38 -6.01 -13.59
N PHE A 259 11.07 -4.87 -13.69
CA PHE A 259 12.26 -4.52 -12.92
C PHE A 259 11.93 -3.26 -12.13
N SER A 260 11.92 -3.35 -10.81
CA SER A 260 11.52 -2.24 -9.94
C SER A 260 12.74 -1.54 -9.34
N LYS A 261 12.55 -0.25 -9.06
CA LYS A 261 13.48 0.55 -8.24
C LYS A 261 13.04 0.65 -6.79
N GLY A 262 11.81 0.27 -6.48
CA GLY A 262 11.25 0.18 -5.13
C GLY A 262 11.16 -1.26 -4.65
N GLY A 263 11.23 -1.47 -3.34
CA GLY A 263 11.05 -2.78 -2.73
C GLY A 263 9.58 -3.21 -2.67
N THR A 264 9.35 -4.39 -2.11
CA THR A 264 8.04 -4.98 -1.80
C THR A 264 8.22 -5.99 -0.66
N ASP A 265 7.14 -6.56 -0.16
CA ASP A 265 7.11 -7.60 0.88
C ASP A 265 7.85 -8.91 0.50
N ALA A 266 8.34 -9.05 -0.74
CA ALA A 266 9.07 -10.23 -1.22
C ALA A 266 10.54 -10.30 -0.72
#